data_dc1253d54419f9137fbd9a831e0a4b51
#
_entry.id   dc1253d54419f9137fbd9a831e0a4b51
#
_cell.length_a   1.000
_cell.length_b   1.000
_cell.length_c   1.000
_cell.angle_alpha   90.00
_cell.angle_beta   90.00
_cell.angle_gamma   90.00
#
_symmetry.space_group_name_H-M   'P 1'
#
loop_
_entity.id
_entity.type
_entity.pdbx_description
1 polymer ?
#
loop_
_entity_poly.entity_id
_entity_poly.type
_entity_poly.pdbx_seq_one_letter_code
_entity_poly.pdbx_strand_id
1 'polypeptide(L)'
;MKNNISSLLIFLFLLMLSNNFAQEVDIIPYLKKVEQGNIEEVKAEILNLKSDYPKSSNLIFLEAVLTENGQDAVALYQNIIDNYPKSRYADAALFRIYSYYFALGLYNTADKQLEKLKKEYPESPYIKMADVNIVKKNDEETSDLNNTLSEQTALEKDFNFTIQAGAFTNSGNATGLKKEIENAGMVSFIKEKNVAGTVFNVVYVGKFASRKEAEDFLPVANTRFRINGRVTEINQ
;
A
#
# COMPACT_ATOMS: atom_id res chain seq x y z
N MET A 1 49.45 27.87 -29.56
CA MET A 1 48.22 27.18 -30.01
C MET A 1 47.84 25.92 -29.25
N LYS A 2 48.60 25.43 -28.23
CA LYS A 2 48.26 24.21 -27.46
C LYS A 2 47.27 24.42 -26.30
N ASN A 3 47.10 25.67 -25.81
CA ASN A 3 46.26 25.94 -24.63
C ASN A 3 44.74 26.02 -24.91
N ASN A 4 44.34 26.25 -26.17
CA ASN A 4 42.91 26.39 -26.51
C ASN A 4 42.16 25.04 -26.64
N ILE A 5 42.87 23.95 -26.96
CA ILE A 5 42.28 22.62 -27.12
C ILE A 5 41.92 22.03 -25.76
N SER A 6 42.76 22.25 -24.76
CA SER A 6 42.48 21.77 -23.38
C SER A 6 41.29 22.50 -22.76
N SER A 7 41.17 23.83 -22.99
CA SER A 7 40.02 24.61 -22.52
C SER A 7 38.72 24.24 -23.22
N LEU A 8 38.77 23.90 -24.51
CA LEU A 8 37.62 23.43 -25.27
C LEU A 8 37.15 22.06 -24.83
N LEU A 9 38.08 21.15 -24.50
CA LEU A 9 37.76 19.80 -23.97
C LEU A 9 37.13 19.86 -22.57
N ILE A 10 37.62 20.79 -21.70
CA ILE A 10 37.03 20.98 -20.38
C ILE A 10 35.63 21.59 -20.49
N PHE A 11 35.43 22.52 -21.42
CA PHE A 11 34.10 23.11 -21.68
C PHE A 11 33.12 22.08 -22.27
N LEU A 12 33.59 21.20 -23.17
CA LEU A 12 32.79 20.11 -23.73
C LEU A 12 32.46 19.05 -22.68
N PHE A 13 33.36 18.76 -21.74
CA PHE A 13 33.12 17.85 -20.61
C PHE A 13 32.14 18.43 -19.58
N LEU A 14 32.18 19.73 -19.33
CA LEU A 14 31.20 20.45 -18.49
C LEU A 14 29.80 20.49 -19.12
N LEU A 15 29.68 20.52 -20.43
CA LEU A 15 28.40 20.41 -21.15
C LEU A 15 27.80 18.98 -21.09
N MET A 16 28.63 17.95 -20.91
CA MET A 16 28.16 16.56 -20.71
C MET A 16 27.63 16.29 -19.27
N LEU A 17 27.87 17.23 -18.34
CA LEU A 17 27.27 17.22 -17.00
C LEU A 17 25.87 17.87 -16.98
N SER A 18 25.21 18.00 -18.14
CA SER A 18 23.80 18.35 -18.15
C SER A 18 23.05 17.31 -17.36
N ASN A 19 22.67 17.67 -16.15
CA ASN A 19 21.79 16.89 -15.31
C ASN A 19 20.58 16.48 -16.17
N ASN A 20 20.48 15.20 -16.50
CA ASN A 20 19.25 14.62 -17.04
C ASN A 20 18.22 14.67 -15.90
N PHE A 21 17.69 15.86 -15.60
CA PHE A 21 16.44 15.93 -14.83
C PHE A 21 15.41 15.18 -15.68
N ALA A 22 14.95 14.06 -15.18
CA ALA A 22 13.83 13.40 -15.79
C ALA A 22 12.70 14.43 -15.91
N GLN A 23 12.17 14.60 -17.12
CA GLN A 23 11.04 15.48 -17.31
C GLN A 23 9.85 14.89 -16.57
N GLU A 24 9.37 15.60 -15.54
CA GLU A 24 8.26 15.14 -14.71
C GLU A 24 6.93 15.56 -15.34
N VAL A 25 5.97 14.62 -15.31
CA VAL A 25 4.59 14.86 -15.74
C VAL A 25 3.78 15.43 -14.58
N ASP A 26 2.93 16.42 -14.86
CA ASP A 26 1.91 16.84 -13.89
C ASP A 26 0.79 15.78 -13.85
N ILE A 27 0.73 15.05 -12.75
CA ILE A 27 -0.26 13.98 -12.55
C ILE A 27 -1.50 14.44 -11.78
N ILE A 28 -1.58 15.69 -11.35
CA ILE A 28 -2.73 16.20 -10.58
C ILE A 28 -4.06 16.02 -11.34
N PRO A 29 -4.15 16.29 -12.65
CA PRO A 29 -5.38 16.05 -13.41
C PRO A 29 -5.82 14.58 -13.38
N TYR A 30 -4.86 13.66 -13.47
CA TYR A 30 -5.12 12.22 -13.45
C TYR A 30 -5.56 11.73 -12.07
N LEU A 31 -4.93 12.22 -11.00
CA LEU A 31 -5.36 11.91 -9.64
C LEU A 31 -6.80 12.37 -9.39
N LYS A 32 -7.19 13.54 -9.89
CA LYS A 32 -8.59 14.00 -9.82
C LYS A 32 -9.55 13.10 -10.58
N LYS A 33 -9.18 12.62 -11.77
CA LYS A 33 -9.98 11.64 -12.53
C LYS A 33 -10.15 10.33 -11.74
N VAL A 34 -9.09 9.86 -11.08
CA VAL A 34 -9.14 8.66 -10.22
C VAL A 34 -10.11 8.86 -9.05
N GLU A 35 -10.06 10.02 -8.37
CA GLU A 35 -11.00 10.39 -7.30
C GLU A 35 -12.46 10.43 -7.77
N GLN A 36 -12.70 10.80 -9.03
CA GLN A 36 -14.01 10.80 -9.68
C GLN A 36 -14.47 9.41 -10.15
N GLY A 37 -13.63 8.38 -10.00
CA GLY A 37 -13.95 7.01 -10.41
C GLY A 37 -13.58 6.66 -11.86
N ASN A 38 -12.95 7.58 -12.61
CA ASN A 38 -12.56 7.39 -14.02
C ASN A 38 -11.24 6.61 -14.15
N ILE A 39 -11.12 5.50 -13.43
CA ILE A 39 -9.87 4.73 -13.29
C ILE A 39 -9.41 4.14 -14.63
N GLU A 40 -10.33 3.55 -15.41
CA GLU A 40 -10.00 2.88 -16.67
C GLU A 40 -9.53 3.87 -17.75
N GLU A 41 -10.09 5.08 -17.75
CA GLU A 41 -9.60 6.15 -18.64
C GLU A 41 -8.15 6.51 -18.31
N VAL A 42 -7.82 6.69 -17.03
CA VAL A 42 -6.46 7.02 -16.60
C VAL A 42 -5.50 5.87 -16.88
N LYS A 43 -5.91 4.60 -16.70
CA LYS A 43 -5.10 3.43 -17.07
C LYS A 43 -4.76 3.39 -18.55
N ALA A 44 -5.69 3.78 -19.42
CA ALA A 44 -5.44 3.85 -20.86
C ALA A 44 -4.44 4.98 -21.21
N GLU A 45 -4.56 6.14 -20.57
CA GLU A 45 -3.69 7.30 -20.82
C GLU A 45 -2.25 7.06 -20.31
N ILE A 46 -2.08 6.37 -19.17
CA ILE A 46 -0.75 6.18 -18.55
C ILE A 46 0.24 5.43 -19.45
N LEU A 47 -0.24 4.54 -20.32
CA LEU A 47 0.60 3.79 -21.25
C LEU A 47 1.32 4.74 -22.23
N ASN A 48 0.61 5.73 -22.77
CA ASN A 48 1.18 6.73 -23.66
C ASN A 48 2.16 7.65 -22.91
N LEU A 49 1.75 8.10 -21.71
CA LEU A 49 2.59 8.95 -20.86
C LEU A 49 3.91 8.26 -20.47
N LYS A 50 3.90 6.96 -20.20
CA LYS A 50 5.12 6.19 -19.90
C LYS A 50 6.05 6.07 -21.11
N SER A 51 5.51 6.04 -22.32
CA SER A 51 6.30 6.07 -23.55
C SER A 51 7.01 7.41 -23.72
N ASP A 52 6.31 8.52 -23.45
CA ASP A 52 6.84 9.87 -23.61
C ASP A 52 7.78 10.30 -22.47
N TYR A 53 7.50 9.80 -21.26
CA TYR A 53 8.19 10.18 -20.01
C TYR A 53 8.66 8.96 -19.21
N PRO A 54 9.52 8.11 -19.76
CA PRO A 54 9.84 6.79 -19.17
C PRO A 54 10.57 6.85 -17.83
N LYS A 55 11.09 8.02 -17.43
CA LYS A 55 11.81 8.22 -16.17
C LYS A 55 11.07 9.12 -15.18
N SER A 56 9.82 9.46 -15.45
CA SER A 56 9.04 10.33 -14.56
C SER A 56 8.65 9.59 -13.28
N SER A 57 9.17 10.06 -12.15
CA SER A 57 8.81 9.56 -10.83
C SER A 57 7.34 9.80 -10.48
N ASN A 58 6.75 10.87 -11.02
CA ASN A 58 5.34 11.17 -10.87
C ASN A 58 4.47 10.11 -11.54
N LEU A 59 4.88 9.59 -12.72
CA LEU A 59 4.15 8.51 -13.40
C LEU A 59 4.25 7.19 -12.63
N ILE A 60 5.40 6.90 -12.00
CA ILE A 60 5.53 5.72 -11.11
C ILE A 60 4.55 5.86 -9.94
N PHE A 61 4.39 7.06 -9.37
CA PHE A 61 3.42 7.31 -8.32
C PHE A 61 1.98 7.12 -8.80
N LEU A 62 1.63 7.65 -9.96
CA LEU A 62 0.30 7.46 -10.55
C LEU A 62 0.02 5.97 -10.84
N GLU A 63 0.99 5.25 -11.38
CA GLU A 63 0.89 3.80 -11.58
C GLU A 63 0.63 3.06 -10.27
N ALA A 64 1.38 3.40 -9.20
CA ALA A 64 1.17 2.82 -7.88
C ALA A 64 -0.24 3.08 -7.33
N VAL A 65 -0.79 4.29 -7.55
CA VAL A 65 -2.18 4.63 -7.17
C VAL A 65 -3.20 3.79 -7.95
N LEU A 66 -2.92 3.49 -9.23
CA LEU A 66 -3.79 2.68 -10.09
C LEU A 66 -3.61 1.17 -9.89
N THR A 67 -2.54 0.76 -9.19
CA THR A 67 -2.23 -0.64 -8.93
C THR A 67 -3.17 -1.19 -7.86
N GLU A 68 -3.87 -2.23 -8.23
CA GLU A 68 -4.97 -2.80 -7.46
C GLU A 68 -4.49 -3.71 -6.33
N ASN A 69 -3.40 -4.45 -6.56
CA ASN A 69 -2.76 -5.26 -5.53
C ASN A 69 -1.90 -4.36 -4.64
N GLY A 70 -2.21 -4.32 -3.34
CA GLY A 70 -1.49 -3.44 -2.40
C GLY A 70 0.00 -3.76 -2.26
N GLN A 71 0.40 -5.03 -2.42
CA GLN A 71 1.82 -5.42 -2.35
C GLN A 71 2.59 -4.95 -3.59
N ASP A 72 1.99 -5.06 -4.79
CA ASP A 72 2.58 -4.55 -6.03
C ASP A 72 2.67 -3.01 -5.99
N ALA A 73 1.63 -2.34 -5.48
CA ALA A 73 1.66 -0.89 -5.25
C ALA A 73 2.80 -0.48 -4.30
N VAL A 74 3.03 -1.23 -3.21
CA VAL A 74 4.15 -1.01 -2.28
C VAL A 74 5.49 -1.11 -3.01
N ALA A 75 5.68 -2.06 -3.92
CA ALA A 75 6.91 -2.19 -4.69
C ALA A 75 7.18 -0.95 -5.57
N LEU A 76 6.13 -0.38 -6.20
CA LEU A 76 6.23 0.86 -6.97
C LEU A 76 6.54 2.08 -6.08
N TYR A 77 5.88 2.20 -4.93
CA TYR A 77 6.19 3.25 -3.96
C TYR A 77 7.61 3.12 -3.43
N GLN A 78 8.09 1.90 -3.15
CA GLN A 78 9.46 1.66 -2.72
C GLN A 78 10.48 2.07 -3.79
N ASN A 79 10.18 1.80 -5.07
CA ASN A 79 11.01 2.28 -6.18
C ASN A 79 11.18 3.80 -6.18
N ILE A 80 10.12 4.56 -5.85
CA ILE A 80 10.21 6.03 -5.74
C ILE A 80 11.16 6.42 -4.60
N ILE A 81 11.02 5.79 -3.43
CA ILE A 81 11.84 6.10 -2.26
C ILE A 81 13.33 5.83 -2.53
N ASP A 82 13.65 4.71 -3.20
CA ASP A 82 15.01 4.25 -3.39
C ASP A 82 15.72 4.99 -4.53
N ASN A 83 15.01 5.27 -5.63
CA ASN A 83 15.62 5.82 -6.84
C ASN A 83 15.30 7.31 -7.08
N TYR A 84 14.25 7.83 -6.46
CA TYR A 84 13.78 9.21 -6.63
C TYR A 84 13.46 9.90 -5.29
N PRO A 85 14.36 9.87 -4.29
CA PRO A 85 14.07 10.38 -2.94
C PRO A 85 13.75 11.88 -2.88
N LYS A 86 14.06 12.62 -3.94
CA LYS A 86 13.73 14.05 -4.09
C LYS A 86 12.46 14.28 -4.93
N SER A 87 11.75 13.22 -5.30
CA SER A 87 10.48 13.34 -6.00
C SER A 87 9.46 14.10 -5.15
N ARG A 88 8.63 14.90 -5.82
CA ARG A 88 7.50 15.60 -5.20
C ARG A 88 6.56 14.67 -4.41
N TYR A 89 6.50 13.39 -4.78
CA TYR A 89 5.62 12.39 -4.19
C TYR A 89 6.36 11.35 -3.34
N ALA A 90 7.64 11.57 -3.01
CA ALA A 90 8.42 10.61 -2.24
C ALA A 90 7.87 10.44 -0.80
N ASP A 91 7.52 11.52 -0.13
CA ASP A 91 6.90 11.50 1.18
C ASP A 91 5.49 10.85 1.15
N ALA A 92 4.70 11.16 0.12
CA ALA A 92 3.40 10.52 -0.12
C ALA A 92 3.55 9.00 -0.35
N ALA A 93 4.55 8.59 -1.14
CA ALA A 93 4.82 7.17 -1.39
C ALA A 93 5.16 6.43 -0.09
N LEU A 94 6.04 7.01 0.73
CA LEU A 94 6.41 6.43 2.04
C LEU A 94 5.21 6.35 3.00
N PHE A 95 4.35 7.36 3.01
CA PHE A 95 3.11 7.34 3.76
C PHE A 95 2.13 6.26 3.26
N ARG A 96 2.04 6.01 1.93
CA ARG A 96 1.23 4.92 1.38
C ARG A 96 1.74 3.55 1.81
N ILE A 97 3.06 3.35 1.86
CA ILE A 97 3.68 2.13 2.41
C ILE A 97 3.32 1.96 3.89
N TYR A 98 3.45 3.02 4.69
CA TYR A 98 2.99 3.03 6.09
C TYR A 98 1.52 2.60 6.20
N SER A 99 0.64 3.26 5.45
CA SER A 99 -0.81 3.00 5.49
C SER A 99 -1.16 1.55 5.12
N TYR A 100 -0.48 1.00 4.12
CA TYR A 100 -0.66 -0.40 3.74
C TYR A 100 -0.31 -1.36 4.87
N TYR A 101 0.87 -1.23 5.47
CA TYR A 101 1.28 -2.09 6.57
C TYR A 101 0.42 -1.89 7.82
N PHE A 102 -0.02 -0.67 8.08
CA PHE A 102 -0.94 -0.36 9.17
C PHE A 102 -2.30 -1.04 8.95
N ALA A 103 -2.88 -0.96 7.73
CA ALA A 103 -4.13 -1.63 7.36
C ALA A 103 -4.03 -3.15 7.52
N LEU A 104 -2.87 -3.74 7.22
CA LEU A 104 -2.59 -5.15 7.46
C LEU A 104 -2.40 -5.49 8.96
N GLY A 105 -2.38 -4.52 9.87
CA GLY A 105 -2.05 -4.72 11.29
C GLY A 105 -0.58 -5.09 11.54
N LEU A 106 0.30 -4.86 10.56
CA LEU A 106 1.76 -5.01 10.69
C LEU A 106 2.35 -3.77 11.35
N TYR A 107 1.89 -3.44 12.55
CA TYR A 107 2.16 -2.17 13.22
C TYR A 107 3.65 -1.89 13.39
N ASN A 108 4.45 -2.89 13.81
CA ASN A 108 5.90 -2.73 13.93
C ASN A 108 6.59 -2.38 12.60
N THR A 109 6.06 -2.88 11.48
CA THR A 109 6.57 -2.56 10.14
C THR A 109 6.08 -1.17 9.70
N ALA A 110 4.82 -0.85 9.98
CA ALA A 110 4.26 0.48 9.73
C ALA A 110 5.02 1.55 10.51
N ASP A 111 5.28 1.35 11.81
CA ASP A 111 6.01 2.30 12.65
C ASP A 111 7.42 2.59 12.11
N LYS A 112 8.13 1.57 11.61
CA LYS A 112 9.43 1.79 10.94
C LYS A 112 9.33 2.69 9.70
N GLN A 113 8.23 2.57 8.93
CA GLN A 113 8.01 3.44 7.78
C GLN A 113 7.66 4.86 8.21
N LEU A 114 6.91 5.01 9.30
CA LEU A 114 6.60 6.32 9.88
C LEU A 114 7.85 7.01 10.45
N GLU A 115 8.72 6.28 11.13
CA GLU A 115 10.01 6.80 11.60
C GLU A 115 10.89 7.26 10.43
N LYS A 116 10.92 6.47 9.35
CA LYS A 116 11.62 6.85 8.11
C LYS A 116 11.01 8.12 7.51
N LEU A 117 9.68 8.25 7.47
CA LEU A 117 8.98 9.44 6.99
C LEU A 117 9.36 10.67 7.83
N LYS A 118 9.31 10.56 9.16
CA LYS A 118 9.69 11.65 10.09
C LYS A 118 11.14 12.07 9.92
N LYS A 119 12.04 11.13 9.66
CA LYS A 119 13.49 11.37 9.50
C LYS A 119 13.85 11.99 8.15
N GLU A 120 13.32 11.44 7.06
CA GLU A 120 13.71 11.80 5.69
C GLU A 120 12.91 12.98 5.13
N TYR A 121 11.64 13.13 5.61
CA TYR A 121 10.71 14.16 5.15
C TYR A 121 10.04 14.88 6.34
N PRO A 122 10.78 15.57 7.21
CA PRO A 122 10.28 16.14 8.47
C PRO A 122 9.16 17.17 8.30
N GLU A 123 9.08 17.82 7.14
CA GLU A 123 8.04 18.79 6.80
C GLU A 123 6.80 18.18 6.13
N SER A 124 6.77 16.85 5.99
CA SER A 124 5.66 16.16 5.32
C SER A 124 4.34 16.33 6.08
N PRO A 125 3.26 16.74 5.41
CA PRO A 125 1.94 16.83 6.03
C PRO A 125 1.39 15.45 6.45
N TYR A 126 1.90 14.38 5.87
CA TYR A 126 1.45 13.02 6.15
C TYR A 126 1.84 12.51 7.54
N ILE A 127 2.81 13.13 8.21
CA ILE A 127 3.18 12.80 9.58
C ILE A 127 1.99 13.01 10.52
N LYS A 128 1.31 14.16 10.40
CA LYS A 128 0.12 14.45 11.23
C LYS A 128 -1.03 13.49 10.94
N MET A 129 -1.18 13.07 9.68
CA MET A 129 -2.21 12.10 9.28
C MET A 129 -1.95 10.72 9.88
N ALA A 130 -0.68 10.31 9.98
CA ALA A 130 -0.30 9.06 10.62
C ALA A 130 -0.53 9.07 12.14
N ASP A 131 -0.23 10.18 12.81
CA ASP A 131 -0.43 10.32 14.26
C ASP A 131 -1.91 10.18 14.67
N VAL A 132 -2.87 10.64 13.85
CA VAL A 132 -4.31 10.44 14.09
C VAL A 132 -4.69 8.95 14.08
N ASN A 133 -4.04 8.13 13.25
CA ASN A 133 -4.31 6.69 13.20
C ASN A 133 -3.84 5.97 14.48
N ILE A 134 -2.72 6.42 15.05
CA ILE A 134 -2.19 5.86 16.30
C ILE A 134 -3.16 6.12 17.46
N VAL A 135 -3.76 7.31 17.52
CA VAL A 135 -4.76 7.67 18.56
C VAL A 135 -6.00 6.77 18.42
N LYS A 136 -6.54 6.59 17.20
CA LYS A 136 -7.69 5.70 16.95
C LYS A 136 -7.41 4.24 17.34
N LYS A 137 -6.20 3.75 17.08
CA LYS A 137 -5.79 2.40 17.48
C LYS A 137 -5.88 2.22 19.01
N ASN A 138 -5.40 3.19 19.77
CA ASN A 138 -5.44 3.14 21.25
C ASN A 138 -6.87 3.18 21.79
N ASP A 139 -7.79 3.88 21.08
CA ASP A 139 -9.20 3.94 21.45
C ASP A 139 -9.94 2.62 21.11
N GLU A 140 -9.57 1.93 20.03
CA GLU A 140 -10.12 0.60 19.68
C GLU A 140 -9.65 -0.47 20.68
N GLU A 141 -8.38 -0.48 21.08
CA GLU A 141 -7.85 -1.41 22.08
C GLU A 141 -8.47 -1.21 23.48
N THR A 142 -8.97 0.01 23.81
CA THR A 142 -9.64 0.31 25.08
C THR A 142 -11.15 0.10 25.04
N SER A 143 -11.79 0.08 23.86
CA SER A 143 -13.24 -0.13 23.74
C SER A 143 -13.64 -1.61 23.82
N ASP A 144 -12.73 -2.55 23.53
CA ASP A 144 -13.00 -3.98 23.59
C ASP A 144 -13.08 -4.56 25.03
N LEU A 145 -12.79 -3.74 26.05
CA LEU A 145 -12.91 -4.16 27.46
C LEU A 145 -14.32 -3.99 28.05
N ASN A 146 -15.25 -3.36 27.36
CA ASN A 146 -16.56 -2.99 27.93
C ASN A 146 -17.80 -3.60 27.25
N ASN A 147 -17.67 -4.53 26.31
CA ASN A 147 -18.82 -5.17 25.68
C ASN A 147 -18.89 -6.69 25.95
N THR A 148 -18.95 -7.04 27.23
CA THR A 148 -19.47 -8.34 27.65
C THR A 148 -20.90 -8.12 28.16
N LEU A 149 -21.88 -8.58 27.40
CA LEU A 149 -23.20 -9.08 27.82
C LEU A 149 -24.25 -8.86 26.73
N SER A 150 -24.48 -9.88 25.92
CA SER A 150 -25.85 -10.39 25.74
C SER A 150 -25.80 -11.74 25.02
N GLU A 151 -26.39 -12.68 25.68
CA GLU A 151 -26.59 -14.07 25.33
C GLU A 151 -27.36 -14.26 24.01
N GLN A 152 -26.90 -15.22 23.18
CA GLN A 152 -27.82 -16.25 22.66
C GLN A 152 -27.04 -17.47 22.10
N THR A 153 -27.02 -18.50 22.88
CA THR A 153 -27.08 -19.96 22.62
C THR A 153 -27.02 -20.43 21.16
N ALA A 154 -26.01 -21.22 20.85
CA ALA A 154 -25.99 -22.61 20.42
C ALA A 154 -24.65 -22.95 19.81
N LEU A 155 -23.86 -23.85 20.44
CA LEU A 155 -22.76 -24.67 19.88
C LEU A 155 -21.94 -24.01 18.70
N GLU A 156 -21.58 -22.78 18.78
CA GLU A 156 -20.55 -22.21 17.92
C GLU A 156 -19.18 -22.46 18.58
N LYS A 157 -18.39 -23.33 17.95
CA LYS A 157 -16.96 -23.40 18.18
C LYS A 157 -16.45 -21.97 18.12
N ASP A 158 -15.89 -21.41 19.19
CA ASP A 158 -15.32 -20.05 19.20
C ASP A 158 -14.17 -20.00 18.20
N PHE A 159 -14.45 -19.46 17.04
CA PHE A 159 -13.44 -19.24 16.01
C PHE A 159 -12.77 -17.88 16.25
N ASN A 160 -11.58 -17.92 16.83
CA ASN A 160 -10.87 -16.70 17.21
C ASN A 160 -9.80 -16.27 16.21
N PHE A 161 -9.44 -17.12 15.24
CA PHE A 161 -8.37 -16.87 14.30
C PHE A 161 -8.83 -16.97 12.85
N THR A 162 -8.17 -16.22 11.98
CA THR A 162 -8.36 -16.21 10.54
C THR A 162 -7.02 -15.92 9.85
N ILE A 163 -6.96 -16.10 8.53
CA ILE A 163 -5.82 -15.69 7.71
C ILE A 163 -6.21 -14.45 6.94
N GLN A 164 -5.51 -13.36 7.17
CA GLN A 164 -5.61 -12.16 6.36
C GLN A 164 -4.90 -12.40 5.02
N ALA A 165 -5.66 -12.38 3.94
CA ALA A 165 -5.20 -12.75 2.60
C ALA A 165 -4.62 -11.58 1.82
N GLY A 166 -5.13 -10.35 2.05
CA GLY A 166 -4.65 -9.15 1.37
C GLY A 166 -5.48 -7.92 1.74
N ALA A 167 -5.00 -6.75 1.34
CA ALA A 167 -5.70 -5.48 1.48
C ALA A 167 -5.72 -4.76 0.13
N PHE A 168 -6.88 -4.31 -0.30
CA PHE A 168 -7.12 -3.73 -1.60
C PHE A 168 -7.81 -2.37 -1.46
N THR A 169 -7.38 -1.38 -2.20
CA THR A 169 -8.10 -0.10 -2.30
C THR A 169 -9.30 -0.20 -3.22
N ASN A 170 -9.28 -1.15 -4.18
CA ASN A 170 -10.40 -1.46 -5.06
C ASN A 170 -11.25 -2.59 -4.46
N SER A 171 -12.53 -2.32 -4.20
CA SER A 171 -13.48 -3.31 -3.66
C SER A 171 -13.77 -4.48 -4.61
N GLY A 172 -13.68 -4.24 -5.93
CA GLY A 172 -13.88 -5.27 -6.96
C GLY A 172 -12.84 -6.38 -6.86
N ASN A 173 -11.57 -6.03 -6.60
CA ASN A 173 -10.48 -7.00 -6.45
C ASN A 173 -10.57 -7.76 -5.15
N ALA A 174 -10.90 -7.08 -4.05
CA ALA A 174 -11.20 -7.75 -2.81
C ALA A 174 -12.33 -8.78 -2.98
N THR A 175 -13.40 -8.39 -3.69
CA THR A 175 -14.53 -9.27 -4.02
C THR A 175 -14.10 -10.41 -4.94
N GLY A 176 -13.20 -10.16 -5.89
CA GLY A 176 -12.64 -11.18 -6.79
C GLY A 176 -11.90 -12.27 -6.01
N LEU A 177 -10.96 -11.87 -5.15
CA LEU A 177 -10.23 -12.81 -4.29
C LEU A 177 -11.16 -13.55 -3.33
N LYS A 178 -12.13 -12.84 -2.71
CA LYS A 178 -13.14 -13.47 -1.85
C LYS A 178 -13.90 -14.56 -2.60
N LYS A 179 -14.39 -14.29 -3.81
CA LYS A 179 -15.12 -15.29 -4.63
C LYS A 179 -14.23 -16.48 -5.01
N GLU A 180 -12.96 -16.26 -5.34
CA GLU A 180 -11.99 -17.33 -5.64
C GLU A 180 -11.86 -18.27 -4.44
N ILE A 181 -11.73 -17.72 -3.23
CA ILE A 181 -11.64 -18.48 -1.99
C ILE A 181 -12.95 -19.26 -1.72
N GLU A 182 -14.11 -18.62 -1.89
CA GLU A 182 -15.42 -19.25 -1.70
C GLU A 182 -15.69 -20.35 -2.73
N ASN A 183 -15.33 -20.17 -3.99
CA ASN A 183 -15.41 -21.18 -5.04
C ASN A 183 -14.51 -22.40 -4.74
N ALA A 184 -13.47 -22.21 -3.97
CA ALA A 184 -12.62 -23.29 -3.47
C ALA A 184 -13.19 -24.02 -2.25
N GLY A 185 -14.44 -23.69 -1.82
CA GLY A 185 -15.14 -24.30 -0.70
C GLY A 185 -14.72 -23.78 0.68
N MET A 186 -14.11 -22.59 0.75
CA MET A 186 -13.61 -22.02 1.99
C MET A 186 -14.38 -20.77 2.38
N VAL A 187 -14.49 -20.54 3.68
CA VAL A 187 -15.09 -19.32 4.22
C VAL A 187 -14.18 -18.14 3.89
N SER A 188 -14.75 -17.06 3.36
CA SER A 188 -14.04 -15.80 3.16
C SER A 188 -14.95 -14.61 3.48
N PHE A 189 -14.36 -13.54 4.00
CA PHE A 189 -15.07 -12.29 4.29
C PHE A 189 -14.17 -11.08 4.08
N ILE A 190 -14.78 -9.92 3.94
CA ILE A 190 -14.08 -8.64 3.78
C ILE A 190 -14.44 -7.76 4.97
N LYS A 191 -13.44 -7.09 5.55
CA LYS A 191 -13.62 -5.97 6.47
C LYS A 191 -13.03 -4.72 5.83
N GLU A 192 -13.74 -3.60 5.91
CA GLU A 192 -13.20 -2.30 5.53
C GLU A 192 -12.35 -1.73 6.67
N LYS A 193 -11.21 -1.16 6.31
CA LYS A 193 -10.33 -0.48 7.23
C LYS A 193 -9.96 0.88 6.66
N ASN A 194 -10.36 1.95 7.34
CA ASN A 194 -10.00 3.30 6.95
C ASN A 194 -8.67 3.68 7.62
N VAL A 195 -7.65 3.94 6.81
CA VAL A 195 -6.33 4.37 7.28
C VAL A 195 -6.01 5.72 6.65
N ALA A 196 -6.05 6.76 7.47
CA ALA A 196 -5.75 8.14 7.07
C ALA A 196 -6.51 8.58 5.80
N GLY A 197 -7.82 8.30 5.75
CA GLY A 197 -8.70 8.67 4.63
C GLY A 197 -8.66 7.70 3.45
N THR A 198 -7.80 6.67 3.48
CA THR A 198 -7.82 5.61 2.47
C THR A 198 -8.59 4.41 3.01
N VAL A 199 -9.63 3.97 2.30
CA VAL A 199 -10.38 2.76 2.62
C VAL A 199 -9.68 1.56 2.00
N PHE A 200 -9.31 0.59 2.84
CA PHE A 200 -8.79 -0.70 2.43
C PHE A 200 -9.85 -1.77 2.65
N ASN A 201 -10.13 -2.55 1.60
CA ASN A 201 -10.95 -3.76 1.65
C ASN A 201 -10.03 -4.93 1.99
N VAL A 202 -10.03 -5.36 3.24
CA VAL A 202 -9.15 -6.43 3.74
C VAL A 202 -9.87 -7.77 3.62
N VAL A 203 -9.28 -8.69 2.84
CA VAL A 203 -9.84 -10.04 2.60
C VAL A 203 -9.26 -11.02 3.61
N TYR A 204 -10.14 -11.81 4.19
CA TYR A 204 -9.82 -12.87 5.14
C TYR A 204 -10.25 -14.23 4.61
N VAL A 205 -9.50 -15.29 4.97
CA VAL A 205 -9.78 -16.66 4.58
C VAL A 205 -9.75 -17.61 5.79
N GLY A 206 -10.77 -18.43 5.88
CA GLY A 206 -10.94 -19.39 6.96
C GLY A 206 -11.39 -18.77 8.28
N LYS A 207 -11.90 -19.63 9.16
CA LYS A 207 -12.14 -19.36 10.57
C LYS A 207 -11.59 -20.54 11.35
N PHE A 208 -10.70 -20.30 12.30
CA PHE A 208 -9.97 -21.33 13.03
C PHE A 208 -10.16 -21.17 14.53
N ALA A 209 -10.29 -22.28 15.25
CA ALA A 209 -10.47 -22.25 16.69
C ALA A 209 -9.15 -21.91 17.43
N SER A 210 -8.01 -22.23 16.83
CA SER A 210 -6.68 -21.92 17.39
C SER A 210 -5.75 -21.28 16.37
N ARG A 211 -4.79 -20.52 16.90
CA ARG A 211 -3.70 -19.94 16.08
C ARG A 211 -2.94 -21.02 15.33
N LYS A 212 -2.69 -22.16 15.99
CA LYS A 212 -1.96 -23.29 15.39
C LYS A 212 -2.68 -23.85 14.17
N GLU A 213 -4.00 -24.05 14.23
CA GLU A 213 -4.79 -24.49 13.07
C GLU A 213 -4.66 -23.52 11.90
N ALA A 214 -4.69 -22.21 12.16
CA ALA A 214 -4.53 -21.21 11.14
C ALA A 214 -3.10 -21.20 10.55
N GLU A 215 -2.07 -21.36 11.38
CA GLU A 215 -0.67 -21.44 10.97
C GLU A 215 -0.38 -22.71 10.15
N ASP A 216 -0.95 -23.86 10.55
CA ASP A 216 -0.83 -25.12 9.80
C ASP A 216 -1.52 -25.02 8.41
N PHE A 217 -2.57 -24.24 8.29
CA PHE A 217 -3.29 -24.02 7.03
C PHE A 217 -2.69 -22.90 6.15
N LEU A 218 -1.94 -21.96 6.72
CA LEU A 218 -1.39 -20.80 6.04
C LEU A 218 -0.58 -21.13 4.76
N PRO A 219 0.32 -22.14 4.74
CA PRO A 219 1.06 -22.51 3.52
C PRO A 219 0.14 -22.96 2.38
N VAL A 220 -0.95 -23.67 2.73
CA VAL A 220 -1.94 -24.13 1.75
C VAL A 220 -2.68 -22.94 1.14
N ALA A 221 -3.13 -21.98 1.97
CA ALA A 221 -3.80 -20.78 1.52
C ALA A 221 -2.87 -19.94 0.62
N ASN A 222 -1.62 -19.73 1.03
CA ASN A 222 -0.64 -18.95 0.29
C ASN A 222 -0.38 -19.54 -1.10
N THR A 223 -0.19 -20.86 -1.19
CA THR A 223 0.07 -21.54 -2.46
C THR A 223 -1.16 -21.56 -3.35
N ARG A 224 -2.34 -21.87 -2.81
CA ARG A 224 -3.57 -22.06 -3.56
C ARG A 224 -4.10 -20.75 -4.15
N PHE A 225 -4.05 -19.67 -3.38
CA PHE A 225 -4.61 -18.37 -3.77
C PHE A 225 -3.52 -17.36 -4.18
N ARG A 226 -2.26 -17.79 -4.26
CA ARG A 226 -1.11 -16.94 -4.60
C ARG A 226 -1.05 -15.66 -3.75
N ILE A 227 -1.33 -15.82 -2.46
CA ILE A 227 -1.32 -14.73 -1.48
C ILE A 227 -0.07 -14.82 -0.60
N ASN A 228 0.23 -13.75 0.11
CA ASN A 228 1.19 -13.74 1.21
C ASN A 228 0.41 -13.46 2.51
N GLY A 229 -0.38 -14.44 2.90
CA GLY A 229 -1.30 -14.33 4.01
C GLY A 229 -0.61 -14.34 5.36
N ARG A 230 -1.38 -13.95 6.37
CA ARG A 230 -0.94 -13.89 7.76
C ARG A 230 -2.06 -14.29 8.71
N VAL A 231 -1.72 -15.08 9.73
CA VAL A 231 -2.66 -15.42 10.81
C VAL A 231 -2.93 -14.17 11.67
N THR A 232 -4.20 -13.90 11.92
CA THR A 232 -4.67 -12.82 12.79
C THR A 232 -5.89 -13.26 13.62
N GLU A 233 -6.23 -12.54 14.65
CA GLU A 233 -7.47 -12.70 15.38
C GLU A 233 -8.64 -12.09 14.61
N ILE A 234 -9.83 -12.69 14.73
CA ILE A 234 -11.02 -12.23 13.98
C ILE A 234 -11.55 -10.91 14.51
N ASN A 235 -11.32 -10.61 15.79
CA ASN A 235 -11.83 -9.43 16.49
C ASN A 235 -10.80 -8.31 16.67
N GLN A 236 -9.75 -8.31 15.86
CA GLN A 236 -8.80 -7.18 15.79
C GLN A 236 -9.15 -6.18 14.69
#